data_9dcda11969a8aee3334b7347b4960971
#
_entry.id   9dcda11969a8aee3334b7347b4960971
#
_cell.length_a   1.000
_cell.length_b   1.000
_cell.length_c   1.000
_cell.angle_alpha   90.00
_cell.angle_beta   90.00
_cell.angle_gamma   90.00
#
_symmetry.space_group_name_H-M   'P 1'
#
loop_
_entity.id
_entity.type
_entity.pdbx_description
1 polymer ?
#
loop_
_entity_poly.entity_id
_entity_poly.type
_entity_poly.pdbx_seq_one_letter_code
_entity_poly.pdbx_strand_id
1 'polypeptide(L)'
;MSNRRNPFETSEPTPTVITPPSIYDSLRVAAPRKRNRQWEKEHLTQKVVYRGVDPKLALKIKSIAGDLLVPEGEVARAVIEFALRGYEQGELDLDPRPNPYRIRMTLFPASELMRSYDKPAKSSKRNQPEAHWRVITTWRGFPPGLKKELAALASEDGLNVPVGELITALLRFGLKAYDSGLLTLEPVQKAITFTLALDDRK
;
A
#
# COMPACT_ATOMS: atom_id res chain seq x y z
N MET A 1 62.59 -26.01 -18.58
CA MET A 1 61.18 -25.57 -18.53
C MET A 1 60.87 -24.91 -19.86
N SER A 2 60.09 -25.55 -20.70
CA SER A 2 59.84 -25.15 -22.09
C SER A 2 58.63 -24.19 -22.15
N ASN A 3 58.91 -22.97 -22.57
CA ASN A 3 57.92 -21.89 -22.72
C ASN A 3 57.18 -22.16 -24.05
N ARG A 4 55.98 -22.76 -23.98
CA ARG A 4 55.10 -22.96 -25.14
C ARG A 4 54.45 -21.63 -25.49
N ARG A 5 54.92 -20.97 -26.56
CA ARG A 5 54.22 -19.85 -27.18
C ARG A 5 52.90 -20.32 -27.79
N ASN A 6 51.86 -19.54 -27.51
CA ASN A 6 50.52 -19.81 -28.06
C ASN A 6 50.54 -19.49 -29.58
N PRO A 7 50.22 -20.44 -30.48
CA PRO A 7 50.34 -20.23 -31.93
C PRO A 7 49.22 -19.35 -32.51
N PHE A 8 48.30 -18.79 -31.70
CA PHE A 8 47.20 -17.92 -32.14
C PHE A 8 47.38 -16.46 -31.83
N GLU A 9 48.56 -16.04 -31.35
CA GLU A 9 48.88 -14.59 -31.20
C GLU A 9 49.38 -14.04 -32.53
N THR A 10 48.52 -13.98 -33.53
CA THR A 10 48.69 -13.08 -34.67
C THR A 10 48.16 -11.71 -34.29
N SER A 11 49.08 -10.83 -33.93
CA SER A 11 48.79 -9.42 -33.74
C SER A 11 48.61 -8.72 -35.10
N GLU A 12 47.44 -8.93 -35.73
CA GLU A 12 47.03 -8.01 -36.78
C GLU A 12 46.43 -6.76 -36.14
N PRO A 13 46.85 -5.57 -36.54
CA PRO A 13 46.26 -4.33 -36.06
C PRO A 13 44.81 -4.29 -36.53
N THR A 14 43.88 -4.49 -35.59
CA THR A 14 42.44 -4.32 -35.84
C THR A 14 42.23 -2.90 -36.38
N PRO A 15 41.61 -2.73 -37.58
CA PRO A 15 41.30 -1.41 -38.06
C PRO A 15 40.36 -0.72 -37.06
N THR A 16 40.85 0.41 -36.54
CA THR A 16 40.03 1.24 -35.62
C THR A 16 38.90 1.81 -36.45
N VAL A 17 37.74 1.16 -36.40
CA VAL A 17 36.51 1.71 -36.97
C VAL A 17 36.16 2.94 -36.15
N ILE A 18 36.50 4.12 -36.67
CA ILE A 18 36.04 5.40 -36.10
C ILE A 18 34.55 5.49 -36.41
N THR A 19 33.74 4.92 -35.52
CA THR A 19 32.30 5.17 -35.53
C THR A 19 32.05 6.63 -35.24
N PRO A 20 31.35 7.38 -36.08
CA PRO A 20 31.03 8.76 -35.79
C PRO A 20 30.25 8.81 -34.45
N PRO A 21 30.51 9.79 -33.59
CA PRO A 21 29.87 9.88 -32.29
C PRO A 21 28.36 9.91 -32.49
N SER A 22 27.70 8.97 -31.85
CA SER A 22 26.23 8.92 -31.89
C SER A 22 25.65 10.20 -31.29
N ILE A 23 24.54 10.68 -31.86
CA ILE A 23 23.79 11.82 -31.29
C ILE A 23 23.46 11.56 -29.82
N TYR A 24 23.35 10.30 -29.43
CA TYR A 24 23.11 9.87 -28.04
C TYR A 24 24.33 10.05 -27.11
N ASP A 25 25.56 10.09 -27.64
CA ASP A 25 26.77 10.30 -26.82
C ASP A 25 26.90 11.76 -26.39
N SER A 26 26.23 12.68 -27.09
CA SER A 26 26.16 14.09 -26.71
C SER A 26 25.06 14.38 -25.66
N LEU A 27 24.13 13.43 -25.45
CA LEU A 27 23.15 13.56 -24.39
C LEU A 27 23.87 13.33 -23.05
N ARG A 28 24.12 14.42 -22.33
CA ARG A 28 24.60 14.33 -20.95
C ARG A 28 23.66 13.40 -20.20
N VAL A 29 24.14 12.23 -19.82
CA VAL A 29 23.42 11.36 -18.87
C VAL A 29 23.16 12.23 -17.65
N ALA A 30 21.92 12.72 -17.53
CA ALA A 30 21.54 13.54 -16.39
C ALA A 30 21.87 12.73 -15.14
N ALA A 31 22.78 13.22 -14.32
CA ALA A 31 23.11 12.56 -13.07
C ALA A 31 21.81 12.23 -12.35
N PRO A 32 21.62 11.01 -11.84
CA PRO A 32 20.38 10.60 -11.22
C PRO A 32 20.05 11.63 -10.15
N ARG A 33 18.98 12.41 -10.40
CA ARG A 33 18.55 13.46 -9.45
C ARG A 33 18.35 12.76 -8.12
N LYS A 34 19.14 13.14 -7.10
CA LYS A 34 18.94 12.67 -5.73
C LYS A 34 17.48 12.97 -5.39
N ARG A 35 16.67 11.89 -5.27
CA ARG A 35 15.24 12.03 -4.97
C ARG A 35 15.10 12.85 -3.68
N ASN A 36 14.46 14.00 -3.77
CA ASN A 36 14.22 14.81 -2.59
C ASN A 36 13.24 14.04 -1.68
N ARG A 37 13.78 13.41 -0.63
CA ARG A 37 13.00 12.65 0.34
C ARG A 37 12.41 13.52 1.45
N GLN A 38 12.53 14.83 1.35
CA GLN A 38 12.02 15.73 2.37
C GLN A 38 10.50 15.58 2.48
N TRP A 39 9.78 15.57 1.36
CA TRP A 39 8.34 15.30 1.33
C TRP A 39 7.99 13.94 1.98
N GLU A 40 8.77 12.90 1.70
CA GLU A 40 8.55 11.57 2.30
C GLU A 40 8.76 11.59 3.82
N LYS A 41 9.71 12.39 4.32
CA LYS A 41 9.98 12.55 5.76
C LYS A 41 8.85 13.32 6.46
N GLU A 42 8.38 14.39 5.86
CA GLU A 42 7.29 15.22 6.38
C GLU A 42 5.97 14.46 6.47
N HIS A 43 5.73 13.54 5.51
CA HIS A 43 4.51 12.72 5.46
C HIS A 43 4.67 11.30 6.02
N LEU A 44 5.80 11.02 6.69
CA LEU A 44 6.05 9.70 7.27
C LEU A 44 5.00 9.33 8.34
N THR A 45 4.56 10.31 9.11
CA THR A 45 3.53 10.15 10.15
C THR A 45 2.16 9.78 9.59
N GLN A 46 1.89 10.14 8.33
CA GLN A 46 0.64 9.85 7.63
C GLN A 46 0.67 8.46 6.93
N LYS A 47 1.80 7.77 6.99
CA LYS A 47 1.90 6.41 6.48
C LYS A 47 1.42 5.42 7.54
N VAL A 48 0.51 4.54 7.15
CA VAL A 48 0.05 3.43 7.98
C VAL A 48 0.38 2.11 7.32
N VAL A 49 0.69 1.12 8.17
CA VAL A 49 1.00 -0.24 7.74
C VAL A 49 0.15 -1.17 8.58
N TYR A 50 -0.75 -1.90 7.95
CA TYR A 50 -1.64 -2.84 8.61
C TYR A 50 -1.37 -4.25 8.12
N ARG A 51 -1.47 -5.22 9.03
CA ARG A 51 -1.36 -6.65 8.72
C ARG A 51 -2.72 -7.29 8.88
N GLY A 52 -3.04 -8.21 7.98
CA GLY A 52 -4.29 -8.98 8.08
C GLY A 52 -5.51 -8.26 7.53
N VAL A 53 -5.36 -7.21 6.73
CA VAL A 53 -6.44 -6.63 5.95
C VAL A 53 -6.79 -7.57 4.79
N ASP A 54 -8.07 -7.79 4.54
CA ASP A 54 -8.53 -8.63 3.43
C ASP A 54 -8.02 -8.10 2.09
N PRO A 55 -7.24 -8.90 1.32
CA PRO A 55 -6.67 -8.47 0.06
C PRO A 55 -7.72 -8.06 -0.98
N LYS A 56 -8.91 -8.70 -0.95
CA LYS A 56 -9.99 -8.37 -1.88
C LYS A 56 -10.52 -6.96 -1.66
N LEU A 57 -10.64 -6.55 -0.39
CA LEU A 57 -11.07 -5.19 -0.05
C LEU A 57 -9.99 -4.16 -0.41
N ALA A 58 -8.72 -4.49 -0.17
CA ALA A 58 -7.61 -3.63 -0.58
C ALA A 58 -7.55 -3.44 -2.11
N LEU A 59 -7.78 -4.48 -2.90
CA LEU A 59 -7.89 -4.39 -4.35
C LEU A 59 -9.08 -3.54 -4.79
N LYS A 60 -10.24 -3.65 -4.12
CA LYS A 60 -11.40 -2.83 -4.40
C LYS A 60 -11.14 -1.35 -4.10
N ILE A 61 -10.51 -1.02 -2.98
CA ILE A 61 -10.06 0.35 -2.66
C ILE A 61 -9.14 0.88 -3.78
N LYS A 62 -8.21 0.06 -4.25
CA LYS A 62 -7.31 0.43 -5.35
C LYS A 62 -8.05 0.69 -6.65
N SER A 63 -9.07 -0.11 -6.99
CA SER A 63 -9.92 0.13 -8.17
C SER A 63 -10.64 1.46 -8.07
N ILE A 64 -11.36 1.71 -6.97
CA ILE A 64 -12.07 2.96 -6.72
C ILE A 64 -11.13 4.17 -6.77
N ALA A 65 -9.93 4.06 -6.20
CA ALA A 65 -8.93 5.11 -6.23
C ALA A 65 -8.45 5.42 -7.66
N GLY A 66 -8.32 4.39 -8.50
CA GLY A 66 -8.01 4.55 -9.93
C GLY A 66 -9.13 5.24 -10.69
N ASP A 67 -10.38 4.85 -10.46
CA ASP A 67 -11.56 5.43 -11.11
C ASP A 67 -11.75 6.91 -10.73
N LEU A 68 -11.49 7.26 -9.48
CA LEU A 68 -11.62 8.62 -8.96
C LEU A 68 -10.34 9.48 -9.12
N LEU A 69 -9.24 8.90 -9.63
CA LEU A 69 -7.93 9.55 -9.77
C LEU A 69 -7.39 10.13 -8.46
N VAL A 70 -7.63 9.45 -7.35
CA VAL A 70 -7.18 9.83 -6.01
C VAL A 70 -6.22 8.79 -5.40
N PRO A 71 -5.40 9.14 -4.41
CA PRO A 71 -4.57 8.16 -3.70
C PRO A 71 -5.41 7.09 -2.99
N GLU A 72 -4.97 5.83 -3.02
CA GLU A 72 -5.63 4.70 -2.34
C GLU A 72 -5.90 4.97 -0.84
N GLY A 73 -4.98 5.68 -0.17
CA GLY A 73 -5.13 6.03 1.25
C GLY A 73 -6.27 7.00 1.52
N GLU A 74 -6.60 7.90 0.59
CA GLU A 74 -7.72 8.83 0.73
C GLU A 74 -9.05 8.08 0.65
N VAL A 75 -9.18 7.13 -0.28
CA VAL A 75 -10.38 6.28 -0.38
C VAL A 75 -10.51 5.42 0.87
N ALA A 76 -9.43 4.74 1.28
CA ALA A 76 -9.46 3.91 2.49
C ALA A 76 -9.84 4.73 3.72
N ARG A 77 -9.30 5.96 3.86
CA ARG A 77 -9.63 6.88 4.95
C ARG A 77 -11.13 7.22 4.94
N ALA A 78 -11.66 7.70 3.82
CA ALA A 78 -13.05 8.11 3.71
C ALA A 78 -14.02 6.97 4.03
N VAL A 79 -13.74 5.76 3.53
CA VAL A 79 -14.53 4.56 3.81
C VAL A 79 -14.47 4.16 5.28
N ILE A 80 -13.29 4.24 5.92
CA ILE A 80 -13.13 3.92 7.34
C ILE A 80 -13.80 4.98 8.23
N GLU A 81 -13.63 6.27 7.95
CA GLU A 81 -14.29 7.36 8.68
C GLU A 81 -15.82 7.28 8.59
N PHE A 82 -16.36 6.87 7.43
CA PHE A 82 -17.78 6.60 7.29
C PHE A 82 -18.23 5.42 8.17
N ALA A 83 -17.47 4.33 8.17
CA ALA A 83 -17.79 3.14 8.94
C ALA A 83 -17.66 3.37 10.46
N LEU A 84 -16.70 4.19 10.91
CA LEU A 84 -16.59 4.58 12.32
C LEU A 84 -17.81 5.38 12.78
N ARG A 85 -18.28 6.33 11.97
CA ARG A 85 -19.54 7.04 12.26
C ARG A 85 -20.73 6.09 12.34
N GLY A 86 -20.81 5.11 11.43
CA GLY A 86 -21.83 4.08 11.49
C GLY A 86 -21.74 3.22 12.76
N TYR A 87 -20.53 2.94 13.24
CA TYR A 87 -20.31 2.26 14.53
C TYR A 87 -20.77 3.11 15.72
N GLU A 88 -20.42 4.39 15.75
CA GLU A 88 -20.85 5.34 16.79
C GLU A 88 -22.38 5.54 16.83
N GLN A 89 -23.02 5.46 15.67
CA GLN A 89 -24.49 5.57 15.52
C GLN A 89 -25.23 4.26 15.78
N GLY A 90 -24.51 3.15 15.99
CA GLY A 90 -25.07 1.82 16.20
C GLY A 90 -25.57 1.13 14.92
N GLU A 91 -25.22 1.65 13.74
CA GLU A 91 -25.56 1.02 12.44
C GLU A 91 -24.63 -0.15 12.11
N LEU A 92 -23.39 -0.10 12.61
CA LEU A 92 -22.41 -1.16 12.50
C LEU A 92 -22.21 -1.79 13.87
N ASP A 93 -22.56 -3.06 13.99
CA ASP A 93 -22.25 -3.86 15.17
C ASP A 93 -20.90 -4.59 14.97
N LEU A 94 -19.98 -4.37 15.90
CA LEU A 94 -18.69 -5.04 15.98
C LEU A 94 -18.72 -5.99 17.17
N ASP A 95 -19.23 -7.21 16.96
CA ASP A 95 -19.33 -8.25 18.00
C ASP A 95 -18.02 -9.07 18.07
N PRO A 96 -17.12 -8.80 19.04
CA PRO A 96 -15.90 -9.55 19.20
C PRO A 96 -16.17 -10.92 19.80
N ARG A 97 -15.60 -11.96 19.18
CA ARG A 97 -15.78 -13.37 19.56
C ARG A 97 -14.49 -13.97 20.03
N PRO A 98 -14.53 -14.95 20.96
CA PRO A 98 -13.33 -15.67 21.37
C PRO A 98 -12.62 -16.32 20.19
N ASN A 99 -11.31 -16.13 20.10
CA ASN A 99 -10.49 -16.73 19.06
C ASN A 99 -9.80 -17.98 19.61
N PRO A 100 -10.11 -19.20 19.15
CA PRO A 100 -9.52 -20.44 19.65
C PRO A 100 -8.01 -20.56 19.37
N TYR A 101 -7.47 -19.73 18.48
CA TYR A 101 -6.06 -19.80 18.04
C TYR A 101 -5.20 -18.68 18.62
N ARG A 102 -5.79 -17.68 19.31
CA ARG A 102 -5.09 -16.50 19.83
C ARG A 102 -5.72 -16.00 21.12
N ILE A 103 -4.94 -15.27 21.91
CA ILE A 103 -5.39 -14.63 23.13
C ILE A 103 -6.39 -13.50 22.85
N ARG A 104 -6.22 -12.78 21.71
CA ARG A 104 -7.11 -11.70 21.32
C ARG A 104 -8.41 -12.22 20.72
N MET A 105 -9.46 -11.46 20.91
CA MET A 105 -10.76 -11.69 20.25
C MET A 105 -10.65 -11.59 18.73
N THR A 106 -11.69 -11.94 18.01
CA THR A 106 -11.79 -11.86 16.56
C THR A 106 -13.16 -11.33 16.13
N LEU A 107 -13.18 -10.61 15.01
CA LEU A 107 -14.41 -10.17 14.33
C LEU A 107 -14.79 -11.11 13.17
N PHE A 108 -13.98 -12.11 12.88
CA PHE A 108 -14.27 -13.06 11.81
C PHE A 108 -15.21 -14.18 12.29
N PRO A 109 -16.15 -14.63 11.47
CA PRO A 109 -16.94 -15.82 11.76
C PRO A 109 -16.05 -17.07 11.83
N ALA A 110 -16.46 -18.06 12.60
CA ALA A 110 -15.69 -19.29 12.81
C ALA A 110 -15.27 -20.00 11.52
N SER A 111 -16.11 -19.91 10.47
CA SER A 111 -15.82 -20.46 9.14
C SER A 111 -14.67 -19.75 8.40
N GLU A 112 -14.46 -18.47 8.64
CA GLU A 112 -13.35 -17.71 8.07
C GLU A 112 -12.07 -17.88 8.91
N LEU A 113 -12.19 -18.07 10.22
CA LEU A 113 -11.06 -18.31 11.12
C LEU A 113 -10.27 -19.55 10.72
N MET A 114 -10.94 -20.66 10.42
CA MET A 114 -10.27 -21.88 10.00
C MET A 114 -9.42 -21.66 8.75
N ARG A 115 -9.93 -20.93 7.76
CA ARG A 115 -9.19 -20.62 6.52
C ARG A 115 -8.04 -19.65 6.74
N SER A 116 -8.16 -18.75 7.70
CA SER A 116 -7.12 -17.75 7.99
C SER A 116 -5.93 -18.31 8.75
N TYR A 117 -6.13 -19.38 9.51
CA TYR A 117 -5.11 -19.95 10.41
C TYR A 117 -4.63 -21.33 9.98
N ASP A 118 -5.20 -21.94 8.96
CA ASP A 118 -4.70 -23.20 8.42
C ASP A 118 -3.21 -23.08 8.09
N LYS A 119 -2.41 -23.91 8.77
CA LYS A 119 -0.99 -24.00 8.45
C LYS A 119 -0.89 -24.52 7.02
N PRO A 120 -0.21 -23.83 6.12
CA PRO A 120 0.00 -24.33 4.78
C PRO A 120 0.68 -25.71 4.89
N ALA A 121 0.11 -26.71 4.24
CA ALA A 121 0.77 -28.00 4.09
C ALA A 121 2.19 -27.77 3.54
N LYS A 122 3.18 -28.53 4.03
CA LYS A 122 4.61 -28.30 3.76
C LYS A 122 5.03 -28.41 2.27
N SER A 123 4.09 -28.67 1.37
CA SER A 123 4.34 -28.83 -0.05
C SER A 123 4.08 -27.56 -0.85
N SER A 124 5.12 -27.14 -1.55
CA SER A 124 5.20 -26.08 -2.58
C SER A 124 5.02 -24.63 -2.14
N LYS A 125 6.16 -23.97 -1.99
CA LYS A 125 6.29 -22.53 -1.66
C LYS A 125 5.76 -21.57 -2.74
N ARG A 126 5.24 -22.03 -3.88
CA ARG A 126 4.99 -21.15 -5.04
C ARG A 126 3.54 -20.73 -5.28
N ASN A 127 2.53 -21.44 -4.78
CA ASN A 127 1.12 -21.22 -5.17
C ASN A 127 0.11 -21.27 -4.00
N GLN A 128 0.53 -21.07 -2.75
CA GLN A 128 -0.44 -21.02 -1.66
C GLN A 128 -0.93 -19.60 -1.49
N PRO A 129 -2.27 -19.38 -1.40
CA PRO A 129 -2.79 -18.09 -1.00
C PRO A 129 -2.19 -17.75 0.36
N GLU A 130 -1.47 -16.63 0.43
CA GLU A 130 -0.92 -16.15 1.70
C GLU A 130 -2.05 -16.01 2.70
N ALA A 131 -1.88 -16.58 3.88
CA ALA A 131 -2.85 -16.43 4.97
C ALA A 131 -3.10 -14.92 5.19
N HIS A 132 -4.36 -14.51 5.32
CA HIS A 132 -4.76 -13.09 5.40
C HIS A 132 -3.92 -12.29 6.40
N TRP A 133 -3.55 -12.88 7.53
CA TRP A 133 -2.75 -12.22 8.56
C TRP A 133 -1.30 -11.91 8.16
N ARG A 134 -0.79 -12.49 7.07
CA ARG A 134 0.53 -12.18 6.50
C ARG A 134 0.51 -11.04 5.50
N VAL A 135 -0.65 -10.73 4.95
CA VAL A 135 -0.77 -9.65 3.97
C VAL A 135 -0.50 -8.31 4.66
N ILE A 136 0.41 -7.56 4.09
CA ILE A 136 0.76 -6.22 4.54
C ILE A 136 0.16 -5.22 3.58
N THR A 137 -0.74 -4.39 4.10
CA THR A 137 -1.35 -3.29 3.36
C THR A 137 -0.76 -1.97 3.85
N THR A 138 -0.33 -1.13 2.93
CA THR A 138 0.27 0.16 3.24
C THR A 138 -0.52 1.26 2.55
N TRP A 139 -1.02 2.21 3.34
CA TRP A 139 -1.68 3.41 2.83
C TRP A 139 -0.95 4.68 3.28
N ARG A 140 -1.13 5.76 2.53
CA ARG A 140 -0.64 7.10 2.84
C ARG A 140 -1.83 8.05 2.95
N GLY A 141 -1.67 9.17 3.66
CA GLY A 141 -2.73 10.16 3.83
C GLY A 141 -3.65 9.88 5.03
N PHE A 142 -3.26 9.02 5.95
CA PHE A 142 -3.99 8.80 7.20
C PHE A 142 -3.64 9.88 8.23
N PRO A 143 -4.63 10.62 8.74
CA PRO A 143 -4.39 11.57 9.81
C PRO A 143 -3.97 10.84 11.10
N PRO A 144 -3.06 11.42 11.90
CA PRO A 144 -2.59 10.79 13.13
C PRO A 144 -3.72 10.50 14.13
N GLY A 145 -4.78 11.31 14.13
CA GLY A 145 -5.98 11.12 14.95
C GLY A 145 -6.67 9.80 14.65
N LEU A 146 -7.02 9.56 13.39
CA LEU A 146 -7.67 8.34 12.94
C LEU A 146 -6.84 7.08 13.29
N LYS A 147 -5.51 7.16 13.13
CA LYS A 147 -4.62 6.06 13.50
C LYS A 147 -4.69 5.73 14.98
N LYS A 148 -4.73 6.76 15.86
CA LYS A 148 -4.84 6.58 17.31
C LYS A 148 -6.19 6.00 17.69
N GLU A 149 -7.25 6.49 17.09
CA GLU A 149 -8.64 6.04 17.30
C GLU A 149 -8.80 4.56 16.95
N LEU A 150 -8.35 4.13 15.75
CA LEU A 150 -8.36 2.74 15.35
C LEU A 150 -7.52 1.85 16.29
N ALA A 151 -6.39 2.34 16.77
CA ALA A 151 -5.56 1.62 17.71
C ALA A 151 -6.22 1.50 19.09
N ALA A 152 -6.87 2.56 19.58
CA ALA A 152 -7.61 2.56 20.84
C ALA A 152 -8.80 1.60 20.78
N LEU A 153 -9.60 1.66 19.70
CA LEU A 153 -10.75 0.77 19.52
C LEU A 153 -10.34 -0.71 19.43
N ALA A 154 -9.18 -1.01 18.84
CA ALA A 154 -8.66 -2.37 18.73
C ALA A 154 -7.91 -2.87 19.98
N SER A 155 -7.62 -2.00 20.96
CA SER A 155 -6.85 -2.32 22.16
C SER A 155 -7.61 -3.23 23.14
N GLU A 156 -6.94 -3.63 24.21
CA GLU A 156 -7.52 -4.44 25.29
C GLU A 156 -8.65 -3.71 26.00
N ASP A 157 -8.56 -2.37 26.12
CA ASP A 157 -9.60 -1.52 26.70
C ASP A 157 -10.81 -1.33 25.78
N GLY A 158 -10.67 -1.65 24.48
CA GLY A 158 -11.73 -1.61 23.48
C GLY A 158 -12.25 -3.00 23.14
N LEU A 159 -12.20 -3.34 21.85
CA LEU A 159 -12.69 -4.62 21.33
C LEU A 159 -11.72 -5.79 21.53
N ASN A 160 -10.49 -5.53 21.92
CA ASN A 160 -9.41 -6.53 22.06
C ASN A 160 -9.20 -7.39 20.80
N VAL A 161 -9.22 -6.76 19.61
CA VAL A 161 -9.08 -7.45 18.32
C VAL A 161 -7.81 -6.98 17.59
N PRO A 162 -7.26 -7.77 16.65
CA PRO A 162 -6.21 -7.29 15.78
C PRO A 162 -6.70 -6.11 14.93
N VAL A 163 -5.91 -5.03 14.84
CA VAL A 163 -6.26 -3.82 14.07
C VAL A 163 -6.61 -4.13 12.61
N GLY A 164 -5.94 -5.12 12.00
CA GLY A 164 -6.24 -5.53 10.61
C GLY A 164 -7.63 -6.15 10.44
N GLU A 165 -8.12 -6.88 11.45
CA GLU A 165 -9.49 -7.42 11.45
C GLU A 165 -10.52 -6.31 11.63
N LEU A 166 -10.26 -5.36 12.54
CA LEU A 166 -11.10 -4.17 12.72
C LEU A 166 -11.22 -3.40 11.40
N ILE A 167 -10.08 -3.08 10.76
CA ILE A 167 -10.08 -2.40 9.47
C ILE A 167 -10.84 -3.20 8.40
N THR A 168 -10.67 -4.52 8.37
CA THR A 168 -11.42 -5.38 7.43
C THR A 168 -12.93 -5.26 7.66
N ALA A 169 -13.39 -5.27 8.90
CA ALA A 169 -14.82 -5.12 9.24
C ALA A 169 -15.34 -3.72 8.82
N LEU A 170 -14.62 -2.65 9.16
CA LEU A 170 -14.96 -1.28 8.77
C LEU A 170 -15.00 -1.12 7.24
N LEU A 171 -14.01 -1.64 6.52
CA LEU A 171 -13.99 -1.60 5.06
C LEU A 171 -15.14 -2.39 4.43
N ARG A 172 -15.49 -3.55 4.97
CA ARG A 172 -16.65 -4.32 4.49
C ARG A 172 -17.94 -3.52 4.59
N PHE A 173 -18.17 -2.87 5.72
CA PHE A 173 -19.34 -2.02 5.92
C PHE A 173 -19.35 -0.83 4.97
N GLY A 174 -18.27 -0.02 4.97
CA GLY A 174 -18.24 1.20 4.16
C GLY A 174 -18.23 0.92 2.65
N LEU A 175 -17.57 -0.15 2.18
CA LEU A 175 -17.61 -0.55 0.77
C LEU A 175 -18.98 -1.10 0.36
N LYS A 176 -19.70 -1.77 1.27
CA LYS A 176 -21.09 -2.17 1.03
C LYS A 176 -22.00 -0.93 0.88
N ALA A 177 -21.78 0.08 1.73
CA ALA A 177 -22.51 1.36 1.63
C ALA A 177 -22.19 2.09 0.31
N TYR A 178 -20.93 2.07 -0.13
CA TYR A 178 -20.52 2.60 -1.44
C TYR A 178 -21.23 1.87 -2.59
N ASP A 179 -21.25 0.54 -2.58
CA ASP A 179 -21.90 -0.27 -3.63
C ASP A 179 -23.43 -0.04 -3.67
N SER A 180 -24.04 0.23 -2.53
CA SER A 180 -25.48 0.52 -2.44
C SER A 180 -25.82 1.99 -2.72
N GLY A 181 -24.83 2.84 -2.94
CA GLY A 181 -25.03 4.28 -3.17
C GLY A 181 -25.31 5.11 -1.91
N LEU A 182 -25.23 4.50 -0.71
CA LEU A 182 -25.36 5.23 0.56
C LEU A 182 -24.12 6.08 0.87
N LEU A 183 -22.97 5.65 0.41
CA LEU A 183 -21.71 6.43 0.49
C LEU A 183 -21.35 6.90 -0.91
N THR A 184 -21.32 8.21 -1.13
CA THR A 184 -20.83 8.83 -2.35
C THR A 184 -19.46 9.44 -2.10
N LEU A 185 -18.50 9.15 -2.95
CA LEU A 185 -17.14 9.70 -2.89
C LEU A 185 -16.93 10.64 -4.08
N GLU A 186 -16.80 11.92 -3.79
CA GLU A 186 -16.57 12.93 -4.81
C GLU A 186 -15.13 13.45 -4.73
N PRO A 187 -14.35 13.41 -5.82
CA PRO A 187 -13.01 13.96 -5.84
C PRO A 187 -13.06 15.48 -5.79
N VAL A 188 -12.41 16.07 -4.78
CA VAL A 188 -12.28 17.52 -4.65
C VAL A 188 -10.88 17.93 -5.08
N GLN A 189 -10.78 18.91 -5.99
CA GLN A 189 -9.48 19.44 -6.42
C GLN A 189 -8.78 20.12 -5.24
N LYS A 190 -7.63 19.62 -4.86
CA LYS A 190 -6.72 20.28 -3.92
C LYS A 190 -5.81 21.21 -4.70
N ALA A 191 -5.85 22.51 -4.42
CA ALA A 191 -4.84 23.46 -4.90
C ALA A 191 -3.47 23.03 -4.38
N ILE A 192 -2.59 22.58 -5.28
CA ILE A 192 -1.38 21.88 -4.86
C ILE A 192 -0.24 22.83 -4.56
N THR A 193 -0.11 23.92 -5.29
CA THR A 193 0.88 24.99 -5.02
C THR A 193 0.67 26.16 -6.00
N PHE A 194 0.95 27.38 -5.55
CA PHE A 194 1.15 28.52 -6.41
C PHE A 194 2.65 28.73 -6.60
N THR A 195 3.12 28.83 -7.84
CA THR A 195 4.47 29.32 -8.15
C THR A 195 4.41 30.80 -8.46
N LEU A 196 5.36 31.57 -7.94
CA LEU A 196 5.54 32.96 -8.34
C LEU A 196 6.14 32.98 -9.75
N ALA A 197 5.42 33.55 -10.71
CA ALA A 197 5.95 33.91 -11.99
C ALA A 197 6.47 35.35 -11.92
N LEU A 198 7.71 35.59 -12.37
CA LEU A 198 8.18 36.94 -12.63
C LEU A 198 7.41 37.46 -13.86
N ASP A 199 6.73 38.57 -13.67
CA ASP A 199 6.06 39.27 -14.78
C ASP A 199 7.11 40.12 -15.49
N ASP A 200 7.71 39.58 -16.55
CA ASP A 200 8.71 40.27 -17.37
C ASP A 200 8.07 41.30 -18.36
N ARG A 201 6.87 41.77 -18.07
CA ARG A 201 6.26 42.85 -18.86
C ARG A 201 6.90 44.19 -18.48
N LYS A 202 7.97 44.53 -19.21
CA LYS A 202 8.44 45.89 -19.43
C LYS A 202 8.43 46.19 -20.92
#